data_e20f69ca5a0eb4e76260a7ba949f15bd
#
_entry.id   e20f69ca5a0eb4e76260a7ba949f15bd
#
_cell.length_a   1.000
_cell.length_b   1.000
_cell.length_c   1.000
_cell.angle_alpha   90.00
_cell.angle_beta   90.00
_cell.angle_gamma   90.00
#
_symmetry.space_group_name_H-M   'P 1'
#
loop_
_entity.id
_entity.type
_entity.pdbx_description
1 polymer ?
#
loop_
_entity_poly.entity_id
_entity_poly.type
_entity_poly.pdbx_seq_one_letter_code
_entity_poly.pdbx_strand_id
1 'polypeptide(L)'
;MSKAAELAKAGETLTNQPSGRKNMVINGAMQVAQRATSKTGIGADGGAYNTLDRIDMFFNATAGRLTMSQATDGPSGFANCLKLDCTTADASIAAGEVAILQYAFEGQDLQQLKKGTSDAEKVTVSFYVKGNANATYTLELQDNDNSRHIAQ
;
A
#
# COMPACT_ATOMS: atom_id res chain seq x y z
N MET A 1 -27.79 25.63 -23.58
CA MET A 1 -27.98 25.84 -22.11
C MET A 1 -27.53 27.23 -21.76
N SER A 2 -28.14 27.90 -20.80
CA SER A 2 -27.68 29.21 -20.37
C SER A 2 -26.40 29.11 -19.54
N LYS A 3 -25.53 30.13 -19.59
CA LYS A 3 -24.32 30.17 -18.77
C LYS A 3 -24.59 30.00 -17.27
N ALA A 4 -25.78 30.41 -16.80
CA ALA A 4 -26.20 30.22 -15.42
C ALA A 4 -26.44 28.73 -15.09
N ALA A 5 -27.01 27.96 -16.02
CA ALA A 5 -27.21 26.51 -15.84
C ALA A 5 -25.88 25.74 -15.88
N GLU A 6 -24.92 26.19 -16.68
CA GLU A 6 -23.56 25.60 -16.70
C GLU A 6 -22.79 25.89 -15.41
N LEU A 7 -22.95 27.11 -14.87
CA LEU A 7 -22.33 27.50 -13.60
C LEU A 7 -22.94 26.74 -12.42
N ALA A 8 -24.27 26.54 -12.42
CA ALA A 8 -24.94 25.73 -11.41
C ALA A 8 -24.47 24.27 -11.44
N LYS A 9 -24.37 23.66 -12.63
CA LYS A 9 -23.81 22.32 -12.80
C LYS A 9 -22.35 22.22 -12.34
N ALA A 10 -21.53 23.23 -12.65
CA ALA A 10 -20.16 23.27 -12.18
C ALA A 10 -20.09 23.35 -10.64
N GLY A 11 -20.99 24.13 -10.03
CA GLY A 11 -21.15 24.22 -8.58
C GLY A 11 -21.54 22.90 -7.93
N GLU A 12 -22.53 22.19 -8.50
CA GLU A 12 -22.93 20.86 -8.05
C GLU A 12 -21.79 19.83 -8.17
N THR A 13 -21.05 19.89 -9.28
CA THR A 13 -19.91 19.00 -9.49
C THR A 13 -18.80 19.26 -8.47
N LEU A 14 -18.54 20.52 -8.12
CA LEU A 14 -17.55 20.89 -7.10
C LEU A 14 -18.02 20.54 -5.68
N THR A 15 -19.31 20.64 -5.39
CA THR A 15 -19.88 20.33 -4.08
C THR A 15 -19.95 18.83 -3.85
N ASN A 16 -20.19 18.04 -4.91
CA ASN A 16 -20.24 16.58 -4.85
C ASN A 16 -18.90 15.88 -5.11
N GLN A 17 -17.87 16.65 -5.49
CA GLN A 17 -16.51 16.10 -5.50
C GLN A 17 -16.01 16.03 -4.05
N PRO A 18 -15.58 14.85 -3.56
CA PRO A 18 -14.89 14.82 -2.29
C PRO A 18 -13.70 15.79 -2.39
N SER A 19 -13.75 16.86 -1.61
CA SER A 19 -12.71 17.91 -1.54
C SER A 19 -11.47 17.40 -0.82
N GLY A 20 -10.99 16.20 -1.23
CA GLY A 20 -9.88 15.52 -0.61
C GLY A 20 -9.02 14.79 -1.61
N ARG A 21 -7.92 14.27 -1.13
CA ARG A 21 -6.98 13.46 -1.92
C ARG A 21 -7.73 12.22 -2.46
N LYS A 22 -7.80 12.09 -3.78
CA LYS A 22 -8.32 10.87 -4.40
C LYS A 22 -7.46 9.64 -4.07
N ASN A 23 -6.14 9.85 -3.96
CA ASN A 23 -5.23 8.80 -3.54
C ASN A 23 -5.05 8.85 -2.02
N MET A 24 -5.49 7.80 -1.35
CA MET A 24 -5.38 7.65 0.10
C MET A 24 -4.01 7.14 0.54
N VAL A 25 -3.24 6.54 -0.37
CA VAL A 25 -1.89 6.06 -0.08
C VAL A 25 -0.93 7.24 -0.02
N ILE A 26 -0.39 7.51 1.16
CA ILE A 26 0.66 8.50 1.38
C ILE A 26 1.99 7.87 0.96
N ASN A 27 2.84 8.62 0.25
CA ASN A 27 4.11 8.12 -0.27
C ASN A 27 3.99 6.96 -1.28
N GLY A 28 2.85 6.85 -1.98
CA GLY A 28 2.65 5.81 -2.99
C GLY A 28 3.62 5.86 -4.17
N ALA A 29 4.27 7.01 -4.40
CA ALA A 29 5.34 7.18 -5.38
C ALA A 29 6.74 6.88 -4.82
N MET A 30 6.85 6.35 -3.61
CA MET A 30 8.10 5.93 -2.96
C MET A 30 9.18 7.03 -2.84
N GLN A 31 8.77 8.29 -2.69
CA GLN A 31 9.67 9.44 -2.69
C GLN A 31 10.34 9.68 -1.34
N VAL A 32 9.67 9.34 -0.25
CA VAL A 32 10.10 9.67 1.12
C VAL A 32 10.66 8.42 1.79
N ALA A 33 11.93 8.52 2.22
CA ALA A 33 12.66 7.47 2.90
C ALA A 33 13.50 8.07 4.04
N GLN A 34 12.83 8.53 5.11
CA GLN A 34 13.48 9.30 6.20
C GLN A 34 14.38 8.45 7.06
N ARG A 35 14.11 7.13 7.20
CA ARG A 35 14.91 6.24 8.05
C ARG A 35 16.18 5.78 7.35
N ALA A 36 16.02 5.28 6.14
CA ALA A 36 17.12 4.79 5.31
C ALA A 36 16.62 4.58 3.88
N THR A 37 17.52 4.69 2.91
CA THR A 37 17.23 4.31 1.52
C THR A 37 17.42 2.83 1.25
N SER A 38 18.08 2.10 2.16
CA SER A 38 18.28 0.66 2.08
C SER A 38 18.47 0.04 3.47
N LYS A 39 17.92 -1.16 3.65
CA LYS A 39 18.10 -1.99 4.85
C LYS A 39 18.23 -3.44 4.44
N THR A 40 19.33 -4.07 4.85
CA THR A 40 19.64 -5.49 4.59
C THR A 40 19.28 -6.37 5.78
N GLY A 41 19.11 -7.68 5.52
CA GLY A 41 18.94 -8.69 6.56
C GLY A 41 17.60 -8.58 7.29
N ILE A 42 16.58 -7.98 6.69
CA ILE A 42 15.23 -7.98 7.26
C ILE A 42 14.59 -9.37 7.14
N GLY A 43 13.80 -9.77 8.13
CA GLY A 43 13.16 -11.09 8.18
C GLY A 43 13.06 -11.67 9.57
N ALA A 44 13.48 -10.93 10.62
CA ALA A 44 13.16 -11.27 11.99
C ALA A 44 11.67 -11.06 12.25
N ASP A 45 11.08 -11.86 13.14
CA ASP A 45 9.67 -11.80 13.49
C ASP A 45 9.23 -10.40 13.93
N GLY A 46 8.02 -10.05 13.55
CA GLY A 46 7.41 -8.75 13.81
C GLY A 46 7.42 -7.79 12.63
N GLY A 47 6.83 -6.62 12.82
CA GLY A 47 6.74 -5.55 11.83
C GLY A 47 7.74 -4.43 12.07
N ALA A 48 8.28 -3.84 11.00
CA ALA A 48 9.14 -2.68 11.11
C ALA A 48 9.11 -1.80 9.84
N TYR A 49 9.09 -0.48 10.06
CA TYR A 49 9.33 0.52 9.03
C TYR A 49 10.83 0.65 8.78
N ASN A 50 11.33 -0.08 7.79
CA ASN A 50 12.77 -0.21 7.57
C ASN A 50 13.37 0.91 6.71
N THR A 51 12.67 1.33 5.65
CA THR A 51 13.18 2.29 4.66
C THR A 51 12.13 3.36 4.34
N LEU A 52 11.25 3.06 3.38
CA LEU A 52 10.21 3.98 2.91
C LEU A 52 9.19 4.30 3.99
N ASP A 53 8.81 5.56 4.06
CA ASP A 53 7.82 6.01 5.02
C ASP A 53 6.44 5.43 4.70
N ARG A 54 5.70 5.06 5.74
CA ARG A 54 4.35 4.49 5.70
C ARG A 54 4.26 3.05 5.17
N ILE A 55 5.38 2.44 4.79
CA ILE A 55 5.42 1.05 4.34
C ILE A 55 6.28 0.25 5.30
N ASP A 56 5.74 -0.85 5.80
CA ASP A 56 6.49 -1.77 6.64
C ASP A 56 6.47 -3.20 6.08
N MET A 57 7.37 -4.01 6.63
CA MET A 57 7.42 -5.45 6.38
C MET A 57 7.15 -6.16 7.69
N PHE A 58 6.21 -7.08 7.68
CA PHE A 58 5.92 -7.99 8.78
C PHE A 58 6.36 -9.39 8.43
N PHE A 59 7.02 -10.05 9.37
CA PHE A 59 7.49 -11.43 9.25
C PHE A 59 7.04 -12.26 10.44
N ASN A 60 6.82 -13.54 10.19
CA ASN A 60 6.62 -14.53 11.24
C ASN A 60 7.25 -15.86 10.82
N ALA A 61 8.12 -16.38 11.68
CA ALA A 61 8.75 -17.70 11.62
C ALA A 61 9.59 -18.02 10.37
N THR A 62 9.79 -17.10 9.43
CA THR A 62 10.55 -17.35 8.20
C THR A 62 12.06 -17.37 8.42
N ALA A 63 12.75 -18.33 7.82
CA ALA A 63 14.20 -18.34 7.69
C ALA A 63 14.72 -17.39 6.59
N GLY A 64 13.83 -16.91 5.72
CA GLY A 64 14.16 -15.99 4.63
C GLY A 64 14.72 -14.65 5.12
N ARG A 65 15.60 -14.05 4.32
CA ARG A 65 16.11 -12.69 4.58
C ARG A 65 16.06 -11.87 3.31
N LEU A 66 15.66 -10.60 3.47
CA LEU A 66 15.46 -9.66 2.38
C LEU A 66 16.32 -8.41 2.58
N THR A 67 16.57 -7.73 1.48
CA THR A 67 16.97 -6.32 1.47
C THR A 67 15.81 -5.51 0.93
N MET A 68 15.37 -4.50 1.68
CA MET A 68 14.38 -3.52 1.28
C MET A 68 15.10 -2.22 0.90
N SER A 69 14.80 -1.66 -0.27
CA SER A 69 15.45 -0.43 -0.73
C SER A 69 14.52 0.46 -1.55
N GLN A 70 14.81 1.76 -1.51
CA GLN A 70 14.32 2.72 -2.49
C GLN A 70 15.22 2.63 -3.72
N ALA A 71 14.65 2.29 -4.86
CA ALA A 71 15.37 2.14 -6.12
C ALA A 71 14.83 3.10 -7.17
N THR A 72 15.64 3.39 -8.20
CA THR A 72 15.28 4.29 -9.31
C THR A 72 14.75 3.55 -10.54
N ASP A 73 14.44 2.26 -10.42
CA ASP A 73 13.93 1.38 -11.48
C ASP A 73 12.38 1.35 -11.50
N GLY A 74 11.75 2.50 -11.27
CA GLY A 74 10.30 2.67 -11.29
C GLY A 74 9.72 2.70 -12.71
N PRO A 75 8.40 2.56 -12.85
CA PRO A 75 7.73 2.73 -14.14
C PRO A 75 7.82 4.19 -14.61
N SER A 76 7.60 4.40 -15.91
CA SER A 76 7.61 5.75 -16.50
C SER A 76 6.68 6.69 -15.73
N GLY A 77 7.19 7.88 -15.38
CA GLY A 77 6.49 8.88 -14.56
C GLY A 77 6.74 8.76 -13.05
N PHE A 78 7.48 7.74 -12.59
CA PHE A 78 7.88 7.57 -11.19
C PHE A 78 9.41 7.57 -11.07
N ALA A 79 9.94 8.46 -10.24
CA ALA A 79 11.39 8.53 -10.03
C ALA A 79 11.93 7.38 -9.17
N ASN A 80 11.10 6.86 -8.26
CA ASN A 80 11.49 5.81 -7.33
C ASN A 80 10.46 4.67 -7.29
N CYS A 81 10.93 3.52 -6.82
CA CYS A 81 10.10 2.37 -6.47
C CYS A 81 10.63 1.70 -5.19
N LEU A 82 9.80 0.90 -4.58
CA LEU A 82 10.22 -0.04 -3.55
C LEU A 82 10.80 -1.27 -4.23
N LYS A 83 11.99 -1.69 -3.81
CA LYS A 83 12.62 -2.93 -4.23
C LYS A 83 12.82 -3.86 -3.03
N LEU A 84 12.44 -5.12 -3.21
CA LEU A 84 12.71 -6.20 -2.28
C LEU A 84 13.60 -7.23 -2.98
N ASP A 85 14.80 -7.43 -2.44
CA ASP A 85 15.72 -8.46 -2.90
C ASP A 85 15.79 -9.58 -1.86
N CYS A 86 15.52 -10.82 -2.29
CA CYS A 86 15.75 -11.99 -1.45
C CYS A 86 17.24 -12.29 -1.38
N THR A 87 17.85 -12.10 -0.21
CA THR A 87 19.29 -12.33 0.03
C THR A 87 19.57 -13.70 0.65
N THR A 88 18.57 -14.26 1.35
CA THR A 88 18.60 -15.64 1.83
C THR A 88 17.24 -16.25 1.58
N ALA A 89 17.19 -17.29 0.76
CA ALA A 89 15.96 -18.00 0.49
C ALA A 89 15.57 -18.88 1.68
N ASP A 90 14.27 -18.95 1.97
CA ASP A 90 13.72 -20.01 2.79
C ASP A 90 13.44 -21.22 1.89
N ALA A 91 14.18 -22.28 2.10
CA ALA A 91 14.09 -23.47 1.25
C ALA A 91 12.97 -24.44 1.69
N SER A 92 12.39 -24.22 2.85
CA SER A 92 11.39 -25.14 3.43
C SER A 92 10.31 -24.36 4.16
N ILE A 93 9.43 -23.70 3.39
CA ILE A 93 8.36 -22.86 3.91
C ILE A 93 7.33 -23.73 4.63
N ALA A 94 7.13 -23.51 5.91
CA ALA A 94 6.14 -24.20 6.73
C ALA A 94 4.80 -23.45 6.78
N ALA A 95 3.73 -24.16 7.13
CA ALA A 95 2.44 -23.54 7.36
C ALA A 95 2.53 -22.53 8.53
N GLY A 96 2.05 -21.31 8.30
CA GLY A 96 2.09 -20.22 9.29
C GLY A 96 3.32 -19.30 9.18
N GLU A 97 4.26 -19.60 8.29
CA GLU A 97 5.29 -18.63 7.94
C GLU A 97 4.69 -17.49 7.11
N VAL A 98 5.11 -16.27 7.42
CA VAL A 98 4.52 -15.06 6.84
C VAL A 98 5.62 -14.08 6.46
N ALA A 99 5.48 -13.48 5.28
CA ALA A 99 6.23 -12.31 4.84
C ALA A 99 5.25 -11.36 4.12
N ILE A 100 4.92 -10.25 4.75
CA ILE A 100 3.91 -9.30 4.25
C ILE A 100 4.55 -7.92 4.07
N LEU A 101 4.36 -7.34 2.90
CA LEU A 101 4.53 -5.91 2.68
C LEU A 101 3.19 -5.24 2.97
N GLN A 102 3.15 -4.33 3.93
CA GLN A 102 1.89 -3.73 4.35
C GLN A 102 1.93 -2.22 4.40
N TYR A 103 0.75 -1.64 4.21
CA TYR A 103 0.46 -0.24 4.39
C TYR A 103 -0.74 -0.09 5.32
N ALA A 104 -0.53 0.55 6.47
CA ALA A 104 -1.60 0.79 7.44
C ALA A 104 -2.26 2.15 7.20
N PHE A 105 -3.58 2.14 7.02
CA PHE A 105 -4.41 3.34 7.01
C PHE A 105 -4.84 3.68 8.43
N GLU A 106 -4.81 4.95 8.77
CA GLU A 106 -5.39 5.43 10.02
C GLU A 106 -6.90 5.57 9.88
N GLY A 107 -7.66 5.25 10.93
CA GLY A 107 -9.12 5.30 10.90
C GLY A 107 -9.67 6.69 10.53
N GLN A 108 -8.96 7.76 10.92
CA GLN A 108 -9.32 9.13 10.55
C GLN A 108 -9.23 9.38 9.02
N ASP A 109 -8.31 8.73 8.32
CA ASP A 109 -8.16 8.86 6.86
C ASP A 109 -9.27 8.09 6.12
N LEU A 110 -9.92 7.14 6.78
CA LEU A 110 -10.96 6.28 6.22
C LEU A 110 -12.39 6.81 6.40
N GLN A 111 -12.59 7.87 7.19
CA GLN A 111 -13.93 8.39 7.51
C GLN A 111 -14.75 8.75 6.26
N GLN A 112 -14.09 9.29 5.23
CA GLN A 112 -14.71 9.64 3.96
C GLN A 112 -15.32 8.43 3.23
N LEU A 113 -14.89 7.21 3.54
CA LEU A 113 -15.41 5.98 2.95
C LEU A 113 -16.73 5.54 3.56
N LYS A 114 -17.16 6.13 4.68
CA LYS A 114 -18.43 5.85 5.37
C LYS A 114 -18.65 4.34 5.62
N LYS A 115 -17.58 3.59 5.86
CA LYS A 115 -17.66 2.13 6.06
C LYS A 115 -18.57 1.78 7.23
N GLY A 116 -19.33 0.68 7.07
CA GLY A 116 -20.32 0.26 8.05
C GLY A 116 -21.70 0.95 7.92
N THR A 117 -21.89 1.79 6.91
CA THR A 117 -23.17 2.47 6.62
C THR A 117 -23.72 2.04 5.27
N SER A 118 -25.01 2.36 5.02
CA SER A 118 -25.65 2.17 3.69
C SER A 118 -24.98 3.01 2.58
N ASP A 119 -24.29 4.09 2.96
CA ASP A 119 -23.66 5.03 2.04
C ASP A 119 -22.15 4.75 1.90
N ALA A 120 -21.71 3.52 2.18
CA ALA A 120 -20.31 3.15 2.09
C ALA A 120 -19.77 3.28 0.66
N GLU A 121 -18.67 4.00 0.54
CA GLU A 121 -18.00 4.26 -0.73
C GLU A 121 -17.20 3.04 -1.22
N LYS A 122 -17.11 2.91 -2.54
CA LYS A 122 -16.25 1.92 -3.19
C LYS A 122 -14.82 2.41 -3.24
N VAL A 123 -13.88 1.50 -3.02
CA VAL A 123 -12.45 1.75 -3.18
C VAL A 123 -11.91 0.91 -4.33
N THR A 124 -10.92 1.46 -5.03
CA THR A 124 -10.16 0.75 -6.05
C THR A 124 -8.70 0.76 -5.63
N VAL A 125 -8.07 -0.40 -5.62
CA VAL A 125 -6.62 -0.53 -5.41
C VAL A 125 -5.97 -0.74 -6.76
N SER A 126 -4.92 0.03 -7.04
CA SER A 126 -4.09 -0.11 -8.24
C SER A 126 -2.63 0.16 -7.90
N PHE A 127 -1.74 -0.62 -8.47
CA PHE A 127 -0.30 -0.47 -8.28
C PHE A 127 0.46 -1.06 -9.46
N TYR A 128 1.72 -0.67 -9.59
CA TYR A 128 2.66 -1.31 -10.51
C TYR A 128 3.49 -2.33 -9.74
N VAL A 129 3.64 -3.52 -10.31
CA VAL A 129 4.50 -4.57 -9.79
C VAL A 129 5.39 -5.12 -10.90
N LYS A 130 6.65 -5.39 -10.58
CA LYS A 130 7.63 -6.04 -11.44
C LYS A 130 8.37 -7.08 -10.60
N GLY A 131 8.49 -8.27 -11.08
CA GLY A 131 9.22 -9.36 -10.41
C GLY A 131 10.00 -10.20 -11.40
N ASN A 132 11.06 -10.84 -10.92
CA ASN A 132 11.84 -11.82 -11.67
C ASN A 132 11.44 -13.26 -11.33
N ALA A 133 10.57 -13.45 -10.34
CA ALA A 133 10.05 -14.74 -9.94
C ALA A 133 8.65 -14.95 -10.53
N ASN A 134 8.42 -16.14 -11.12
CA ASN A 134 7.09 -16.55 -11.51
C ASN A 134 6.39 -17.16 -10.29
N ALA A 135 5.71 -16.31 -9.52
CA ALA A 135 5.05 -16.68 -8.26
C ALA A 135 3.66 -16.03 -8.19
N THR A 136 2.80 -16.58 -7.33
CA THR A 136 1.53 -15.97 -6.98
C THR A 136 1.76 -14.93 -5.88
N TYR A 137 1.29 -13.72 -6.12
CA TYR A 137 1.28 -12.64 -5.13
C TYR A 137 -0.16 -12.38 -4.74
N THR A 138 -0.42 -12.33 -3.45
CA THR A 138 -1.76 -12.11 -2.91
C THR A 138 -1.90 -10.67 -2.43
N LEU A 139 -2.94 -9.98 -2.88
CA LEU A 139 -3.35 -8.70 -2.33
C LEU A 139 -4.41 -8.95 -1.26
N GLU A 140 -4.18 -8.43 -0.06
CA GLU A 140 -5.14 -8.51 1.05
C GLU A 140 -5.55 -7.12 1.52
N LEU A 141 -6.84 -6.94 1.76
CA LEU A 141 -7.40 -5.80 2.49
C LEU A 141 -7.89 -6.32 3.83
N GLN A 142 -7.31 -5.83 4.92
CA GLN A 142 -7.59 -6.27 6.27
C GLN A 142 -8.17 -5.13 7.12
N ASP A 143 -9.22 -5.43 7.86
CA ASP A 143 -9.77 -4.63 8.94
C ASP A 143 -9.45 -5.33 10.26
N ASN A 144 -8.41 -4.87 10.94
CA ASN A 144 -7.94 -5.46 12.18
C ASN A 144 -8.95 -5.31 13.33
N ASP A 145 -9.67 -4.19 13.39
CA ASP A 145 -10.59 -3.91 14.48
C ASP A 145 -11.77 -4.88 14.51
N ASN A 146 -12.17 -5.36 13.34
CA ASN A 146 -13.29 -6.27 13.18
C ASN A 146 -12.87 -7.69 12.74
N SER A 147 -11.56 -7.99 12.69
CA SER A 147 -11.01 -9.28 12.25
C SER A 147 -11.57 -9.74 10.90
N ARG A 148 -11.66 -8.82 9.94
CA ARG A 148 -12.16 -9.08 8.59
C ARG A 148 -11.06 -8.87 7.57
N HIS A 149 -11.04 -9.74 6.57
CA HIS A 149 -10.11 -9.62 5.45
C HIS A 149 -10.73 -10.09 4.13
N ILE A 150 -10.22 -9.58 3.03
CA ILE A 150 -10.49 -10.02 1.67
C ILE A 150 -9.14 -10.20 0.99
N ALA A 151 -8.88 -11.39 0.46
CA ALA A 151 -7.67 -11.71 -0.30
C ALA A 151 -8.00 -12.03 -1.76
N GLN A 152 -7.11 -11.62 -2.67
CA GLN A 152 -7.18 -11.87 -4.12
C GLN A 152 -5.83 -12.27 -4.69
#